data_1469bdaa11d33c187923d48ca5190277
#
_entry.id   1469bdaa11d33c187923d48ca5190277
#
_cell.length_a   1.000
_cell.length_b   1.000
_cell.length_c   1.000
_cell.angle_alpha   90.00
_cell.angle_beta   90.00
_cell.angle_gamma   90.00
#
_symmetry.space_group_name_H-M   'P 1'
#
loop_
_entity.id
_entity.type
_entity.pdbx_description
1 polymer ?
#
loop_
_entity_poly.entity_id
_entity_poly.type
_entity_poly.pdbx_seq_one_letter_code
_entity_poly.pdbx_strand_id
1 'polypeptide(L)'
;MTAQLIDGKAIAASLRQQIAQRVAERRQRGLRAPGLAVILVGNDPASEVYVSHKRKDCEEVGFMSKAYDLPASTSQAELLSLIDSLNDAAEIDGILVQLPLPAHLDASQLLERIRPDKDVDGFHPYNVGRLAQRIPLLRPCTPKGIM
;
A
#
# COMPACT_ATOMS: atom_id res chain seq x y z
N MET A 1 20.97 28.03 19.73
CA MET A 1 20.36 27.33 18.57
C MET A 1 18.91 27.06 18.90
N THR A 2 17.97 27.54 18.09
CA THR A 2 16.53 27.31 18.26
C THR A 2 16.17 25.99 17.59
N ALA A 3 15.43 25.12 18.29
CA ALA A 3 14.94 23.87 17.72
C ALA A 3 13.91 24.17 16.61
N GLN A 4 13.96 23.43 15.52
CA GLN A 4 12.98 23.50 14.44
C GLN A 4 11.91 22.41 14.66
N LEU A 5 10.63 22.80 14.61
CA LEU A 5 9.52 21.87 14.71
C LEU A 5 9.37 21.09 13.41
N ILE A 6 9.32 19.76 13.50
CA ILE A 6 8.95 18.87 12.36
C ILE A 6 7.43 18.67 12.42
N ASP A 7 6.69 19.41 11.60
CA ASP A 7 5.23 19.28 11.49
C ASP A 7 4.86 18.19 10.47
N GLY A 8 4.70 16.95 10.94
CA GLY A 8 4.34 15.81 10.13
C GLY A 8 2.98 15.93 9.44
N LYS A 9 2.02 16.66 10.04
CA LYS A 9 0.70 16.88 9.43
C LYS A 9 0.80 17.81 8.23
N ALA A 10 1.53 18.92 8.36
CA ALA A 10 1.76 19.85 7.26
C ALA A 10 2.52 19.20 6.11
N ILE A 11 3.55 18.41 6.42
CA ILE A 11 4.33 17.65 5.42
C ILE A 11 3.43 16.66 4.69
N ALA A 12 2.63 15.88 5.40
CA ALA A 12 1.71 14.91 4.79
C ALA A 12 0.66 15.59 3.91
N ALA A 13 0.08 16.72 4.34
CA ALA A 13 -0.88 17.48 3.55
C ALA A 13 -0.25 18.02 2.25
N SER A 14 0.94 18.58 2.33
CA SER A 14 1.69 19.05 1.16
C SER A 14 1.98 17.90 0.18
N LEU A 15 2.39 16.74 0.69
CA LEU A 15 2.65 15.56 -0.15
C LEU A 15 1.39 15.08 -0.86
N ARG A 16 0.24 15.01 -0.16
CA ARG A 16 -1.04 14.64 -0.78
C ARG A 16 -1.44 15.59 -1.90
N GLN A 17 -1.27 16.91 -1.69
CA GLN A 17 -1.55 17.90 -2.74
C GLN A 17 -0.68 17.69 -3.98
N GLN A 18 0.62 17.44 -3.81
CA GLN A 18 1.52 17.14 -4.92
C GLN A 18 1.12 15.86 -5.67
N ILE A 19 0.71 14.81 -4.93
CA ILE A 19 0.23 13.57 -5.53
C ILE A 19 -1.08 13.81 -6.31
N ALA A 20 -2.04 14.52 -5.72
CA ALA A 20 -3.30 14.87 -6.37
C ALA A 20 -3.08 15.65 -7.69
N GLN A 21 -2.16 16.61 -7.68
CA GLN A 21 -1.79 17.33 -8.89
C GLN A 21 -1.23 16.40 -9.97
N ARG A 22 -0.30 15.52 -9.61
CA ARG A 22 0.27 14.55 -10.56
C ARG A 22 -0.77 13.57 -11.11
N VAL A 23 -1.77 13.19 -10.30
CA VAL A 23 -2.89 12.35 -10.77
C VAL A 23 -3.77 13.12 -11.74
N ALA A 24 -4.06 14.40 -11.47
CA ALA A 24 -4.83 15.26 -12.36
C ALA A 24 -4.12 15.44 -13.72
N GLU A 25 -2.82 15.75 -13.71
CA GLU A 25 -2.00 15.85 -14.93
C GLU A 25 -1.98 14.54 -15.74
N ARG A 26 -1.88 13.38 -15.05
CA ARG A 26 -1.96 12.06 -15.67
C ARG A 26 -3.31 11.86 -16.38
N ARG A 27 -4.42 12.22 -15.73
CA ARG A 27 -5.78 12.13 -16.30
C ARG A 27 -5.95 13.06 -17.51
N GLN A 28 -5.42 14.29 -17.44
CA GLN A 28 -5.45 15.23 -18.58
C GLN A 28 -4.74 14.67 -19.81
N ARG A 29 -3.73 13.82 -19.61
CA ARG A 29 -3.02 13.11 -20.68
C ARG A 29 -3.76 11.86 -21.20
N GLY A 30 -5.01 11.64 -20.80
CA GLY A 30 -5.82 10.48 -21.19
C GLY A 30 -5.41 9.15 -20.52
N LEU A 31 -4.56 9.21 -19.49
CA LEU A 31 -4.13 8.01 -18.75
C LEU A 31 -5.06 7.75 -17.56
N ARG A 32 -5.27 6.47 -17.22
CA ARG A 32 -6.05 6.09 -16.04
C ARG A 32 -5.40 6.56 -14.72
N ALA A 33 -6.21 6.74 -13.70
CA ALA A 33 -5.70 6.94 -12.35
C ALA A 33 -4.91 5.70 -11.87
N PRO A 34 -3.91 5.88 -10.98
CA PRO A 34 -3.29 4.75 -10.29
C PRO A 34 -4.31 3.96 -9.48
N GLY A 35 -4.16 2.63 -9.47
CA GLY A 35 -5.02 1.70 -8.75
C GLY A 35 -4.31 1.05 -7.57
N LEU A 36 -4.93 1.11 -6.39
CA LEU A 36 -4.46 0.46 -5.16
C LEU A 36 -5.49 -0.56 -4.69
N ALA A 37 -5.07 -1.81 -4.52
CA ALA A 37 -5.82 -2.84 -3.82
C ALA A 37 -5.39 -2.88 -2.36
N VAL A 38 -6.33 -2.78 -1.43
CA VAL A 38 -6.09 -2.87 0.01
C VAL A 38 -6.84 -4.07 0.55
N ILE A 39 -6.12 -5.04 1.09
CA ILE A 39 -6.66 -6.28 1.65
C ILE A 39 -6.59 -6.20 3.18
N LEU A 40 -7.73 -6.38 3.83
CA LEU A 40 -7.88 -6.53 5.28
C LEU A 40 -8.50 -7.88 5.56
N VAL A 41 -7.89 -8.67 6.46
CA VAL A 41 -8.43 -9.97 6.87
C VAL A 41 -8.74 -9.94 8.37
N GLY A 42 -9.99 -10.19 8.70
CA GLY A 42 -10.49 -10.11 10.07
C GLY A 42 -10.97 -8.70 10.45
N ASN A 43 -11.10 -8.46 11.73
CA ASN A 43 -11.73 -7.27 12.31
C ASN A 43 -10.87 -6.64 13.42
N ASP A 44 -9.56 -6.65 13.27
CA ASP A 44 -8.67 -5.95 14.21
C ASP A 44 -8.94 -4.44 14.19
N PRO A 45 -9.38 -3.82 15.31
CA PRO A 45 -9.81 -2.42 15.32
C PRO A 45 -8.70 -1.44 14.90
N ALA A 46 -7.43 -1.72 15.24
CA ALA A 46 -6.32 -0.87 14.84
C ALA A 46 -6.12 -0.92 13.32
N SER A 47 -6.18 -2.11 12.73
CA SER A 47 -6.08 -2.31 11.28
C SER A 47 -7.21 -1.62 10.53
N GLU A 48 -8.44 -1.67 11.04
CA GLU A 48 -9.60 -0.99 10.43
C GLU A 48 -9.39 0.54 10.36
N VAL A 49 -8.87 1.15 11.42
CA VAL A 49 -8.55 2.59 11.44
C VAL A 49 -7.49 2.94 10.39
N TYR A 50 -6.40 2.17 10.31
CA TYR A 50 -5.35 2.40 9.32
C TYR A 50 -5.87 2.26 7.89
N VAL A 51 -6.65 1.22 7.61
CA VAL A 51 -7.25 0.99 6.29
C VAL A 51 -8.22 2.09 5.92
N SER A 52 -9.05 2.55 6.87
CA SER A 52 -9.95 3.69 6.66
C SER A 52 -9.20 4.96 6.26
N HIS A 53 -8.11 5.29 6.95
CA HIS A 53 -7.28 6.44 6.59
C HIS A 53 -6.66 6.28 5.20
N LYS A 54 -6.12 5.09 4.86
CA LYS A 54 -5.53 4.82 3.55
C LYS A 54 -6.56 4.99 2.42
N ARG A 55 -7.79 4.51 2.62
CA ARG A 55 -8.90 4.68 1.66
C ARG A 55 -9.21 6.15 1.44
N LYS A 56 -9.38 6.91 2.53
CA LYS A 56 -9.66 8.34 2.49
C LYS A 56 -8.54 9.10 1.78
N ASP A 57 -7.28 8.81 2.08
CA ASP A 57 -6.14 9.44 1.43
C ASP A 57 -6.09 9.10 -0.08
N CYS A 58 -6.44 7.88 -0.48
CA CYS A 58 -6.56 7.50 -1.89
C CYS A 58 -7.65 8.29 -2.61
N GLU A 59 -8.81 8.47 -1.99
CA GLU A 59 -9.90 9.28 -2.55
C GLU A 59 -9.47 10.75 -2.68
N GLU A 60 -8.85 11.32 -1.64
CA GLU A 60 -8.36 12.71 -1.64
C GLU A 60 -7.38 12.97 -2.79
N VAL A 61 -6.47 12.05 -3.06
CA VAL A 61 -5.47 12.20 -4.14
C VAL A 61 -5.95 11.73 -5.51
N GLY A 62 -7.16 11.17 -5.59
CA GLY A 62 -7.79 10.75 -6.84
C GLY A 62 -7.32 9.40 -7.38
N PHE A 63 -6.79 8.52 -6.53
CA PHE A 63 -6.50 7.12 -6.85
C PHE A 63 -7.79 6.31 -7.00
N MET A 64 -7.74 5.24 -7.80
CA MET A 64 -8.72 4.17 -7.74
C MET A 64 -8.33 3.25 -6.58
N SER A 65 -9.18 3.16 -5.55
CA SER A 65 -8.97 2.26 -4.42
C SER A 65 -9.97 1.12 -4.45
N LYS A 66 -9.48 -0.14 -4.47
CA LYS A 66 -10.30 -1.35 -4.32
C LYS A 66 -10.04 -1.94 -2.93
N ALA A 67 -11.10 -2.05 -2.14
CA ALA A 67 -11.05 -2.62 -0.80
C ALA A 67 -11.52 -4.07 -0.82
N TYR A 68 -10.80 -4.93 -0.11
CA TYR A 68 -11.09 -6.35 0.08
C TYR A 68 -11.12 -6.63 1.59
N ASP A 69 -12.32 -6.46 2.17
CA ASP A 69 -12.55 -6.78 3.58
C ASP A 69 -12.99 -8.25 3.68
N LEU A 70 -12.07 -9.08 4.14
CA LEU A 70 -12.23 -10.53 4.18
C LEU A 70 -12.46 -11.01 5.60
N PRO A 71 -13.32 -12.03 5.80
CA PRO A 71 -13.57 -12.58 7.12
C PRO A 71 -12.30 -13.22 7.71
N ALA A 72 -12.20 -13.24 9.05
CA ALA A 72 -11.09 -13.87 9.75
C ALA A 72 -10.92 -15.37 9.43
N SER A 73 -11.96 -16.02 8.89
CA SER A 73 -11.93 -17.42 8.46
C SER A 73 -11.36 -17.64 7.06
N THR A 74 -10.98 -16.57 6.34
CA THR A 74 -10.41 -16.67 4.99
C THR A 74 -9.19 -17.59 5.00
N SER A 75 -9.16 -18.55 4.10
CA SER A 75 -8.07 -19.50 3.99
C SER A 75 -6.86 -18.93 3.26
N GLN A 76 -5.69 -19.54 3.50
CA GLN A 76 -4.45 -19.22 2.79
C GLN A 76 -4.62 -19.31 1.26
N ALA A 77 -5.30 -20.35 0.78
CA ALA A 77 -5.51 -20.59 -0.64
C ALA A 77 -6.39 -19.51 -1.30
N GLU A 78 -7.46 -19.08 -0.63
CA GLU A 78 -8.33 -18.01 -1.11
C GLU A 78 -7.57 -16.69 -1.22
N LEU A 79 -6.76 -16.37 -0.20
CA LEU A 79 -5.99 -15.12 -0.18
C LEU A 79 -4.87 -15.13 -1.23
N LEU A 80 -4.18 -16.26 -1.45
CA LEU A 80 -3.21 -16.41 -2.54
C LEU A 80 -3.87 -16.24 -3.90
N SER A 81 -5.04 -16.84 -4.12
CA SER A 81 -5.80 -16.70 -5.37
C SER A 81 -6.23 -15.24 -5.63
N LEU A 82 -6.63 -14.53 -4.59
CA LEU A 82 -6.94 -13.11 -4.69
C LEU A 82 -5.70 -12.30 -5.09
N ILE A 83 -4.56 -12.53 -4.42
CA ILE A 83 -3.29 -11.85 -4.74
C ILE A 83 -2.89 -12.13 -6.20
N ASP A 84 -3.01 -13.37 -6.68
CA ASP A 84 -2.73 -13.72 -8.07
C ASP A 84 -3.60 -12.91 -9.04
N SER A 85 -4.91 -12.85 -8.78
CA SER A 85 -5.82 -12.08 -9.61
C SER A 85 -5.48 -10.58 -9.64
N LEU A 86 -5.02 -10.03 -8.53
CA LEU A 86 -4.58 -8.63 -8.42
C LEU A 86 -3.23 -8.39 -9.08
N ASN A 87 -2.33 -9.36 -9.03
CA ASN A 87 -1.07 -9.31 -9.77
C ASN A 87 -1.30 -9.18 -11.27
N ASP A 88 -2.31 -9.88 -11.80
CA ASP A 88 -2.64 -9.89 -13.24
C ASP A 88 -3.54 -8.72 -13.65
N ALA A 89 -4.21 -8.06 -12.71
CA ALA A 89 -5.11 -6.95 -12.99
C ALA A 89 -4.34 -5.72 -13.47
N ALA A 90 -4.59 -5.31 -14.73
CA ALA A 90 -3.91 -4.17 -15.35
C ALA A 90 -4.28 -2.81 -14.72
N GLU A 91 -5.44 -2.73 -14.08
CA GLU A 91 -5.90 -1.53 -13.38
C GLU A 91 -5.31 -1.38 -11.97
N ILE A 92 -4.67 -2.42 -11.41
CA ILE A 92 -4.03 -2.39 -10.09
C ILE A 92 -2.53 -2.16 -10.26
N ASP A 93 -2.04 -1.05 -9.74
CA ASP A 93 -0.62 -0.69 -9.72
C ASP A 93 0.07 -1.03 -8.40
N GLY A 94 -0.70 -1.21 -7.34
CA GLY A 94 -0.20 -1.55 -6.01
C GLY A 94 -1.14 -2.46 -5.24
N ILE A 95 -0.55 -3.36 -4.45
CA ILE A 95 -1.25 -4.27 -3.56
C ILE A 95 -0.72 -4.06 -2.15
N LEU A 96 -1.63 -3.90 -1.20
CA LEU A 96 -1.33 -3.75 0.21
C LEU A 96 -2.11 -4.80 1.00
N VAL A 97 -1.39 -5.64 1.74
CA VAL A 97 -1.97 -6.59 2.70
C VAL A 97 -1.76 -6.02 4.10
N GLN A 98 -2.84 -5.62 4.74
CA GLN A 98 -2.77 -5.04 6.08
C GLN A 98 -2.38 -6.09 7.12
N LEU A 99 -1.28 -5.84 7.81
CA LEU A 99 -0.84 -6.65 8.95
C LEU A 99 -1.37 -6.07 10.28
N PRO A 100 -1.58 -6.90 11.32
CA PRO A 100 -1.33 -8.35 11.36
C PRO A 100 -2.42 -9.17 10.66
N LEU A 101 -2.09 -10.38 10.24
CA LEU A 101 -3.03 -11.38 9.73
C LEU A 101 -3.46 -12.35 10.84
N PRO A 102 -4.62 -13.03 10.71
CA PRO A 102 -4.98 -14.15 11.56
C PRO A 102 -3.88 -15.22 11.63
N ALA A 103 -3.70 -15.84 12.81
CA ALA A 103 -2.57 -16.73 13.10
C ALA A 103 -2.45 -17.98 12.21
N HIS A 104 -3.53 -18.39 11.54
CA HIS A 104 -3.54 -19.52 10.61
C HIS A 104 -3.02 -19.19 9.21
N LEU A 105 -2.75 -17.90 8.93
CA LEU A 105 -2.22 -17.42 7.65
C LEU A 105 -0.71 -17.20 7.74
N ASP A 106 0.02 -17.69 6.75
CA ASP A 106 1.45 -17.43 6.58
C ASP A 106 1.66 -16.08 5.86
N ALA A 107 1.92 -15.04 6.66
CA ALA A 107 2.16 -13.71 6.14
C ALA A 107 3.36 -13.64 5.18
N SER A 108 4.43 -14.40 5.43
CA SER A 108 5.62 -14.39 4.58
C SER A 108 5.30 -14.90 3.19
N GLN A 109 4.61 -16.04 3.09
CA GLN A 109 4.19 -16.61 1.81
C GLN A 109 3.26 -15.66 1.04
N LEU A 110 2.36 -14.97 1.73
CA LEU A 110 1.43 -14.02 1.11
C LEU A 110 2.15 -12.77 0.58
N LEU A 111 3.07 -12.21 1.35
CA LEU A 111 3.85 -11.05 0.94
C LEU A 111 4.79 -11.37 -0.23
N GLU A 112 5.40 -12.55 -0.24
CA GLU A 112 6.23 -13.03 -1.36
C GLU A 112 5.43 -13.35 -2.62
N ARG A 113 4.10 -13.58 -2.51
CA ARG A 113 3.24 -13.78 -3.67
C ARG A 113 2.92 -12.51 -4.41
N ILE A 114 2.96 -11.35 -3.75
CA ILE A 114 2.76 -10.06 -4.40
C ILE A 114 3.90 -9.82 -5.39
N ARG A 115 3.59 -9.37 -6.61
CA ARG A 115 4.65 -8.98 -7.55
C ARG A 115 5.50 -7.85 -6.96
N PRO A 116 6.84 -7.91 -7.06
CA PRO A 116 7.72 -6.87 -6.50
C PRO A 116 7.44 -5.45 -6.97
N ASP A 117 6.93 -5.29 -8.19
CA ASP A 117 6.56 -3.99 -8.77
C ASP A 117 5.19 -3.47 -8.28
N LYS A 118 4.39 -4.33 -7.61
CA LYS A 118 3.11 -3.98 -6.97
C LYS A 118 3.17 -4.00 -5.44
N ASP A 119 4.30 -4.38 -4.84
CA ASP A 119 4.53 -4.39 -3.38
C ASP A 119 4.74 -2.98 -2.86
N VAL A 120 3.66 -2.27 -2.55
CA VAL A 120 3.73 -0.87 -2.11
C VAL A 120 4.26 -0.68 -0.70
N ASP A 121 4.25 -1.72 0.13
CA ASP A 121 4.85 -1.70 1.47
C ASP A 121 6.37 -1.97 1.46
N GLY A 122 6.91 -2.47 0.34
CA GLY A 122 8.33 -2.74 0.19
C GLY A 122 8.84 -3.93 1.04
N PHE A 123 7.96 -4.87 1.39
CA PHE A 123 8.28 -6.03 2.25
C PHE A 123 8.71 -7.26 1.46
N HIS A 124 8.45 -7.30 0.16
CA HIS A 124 8.89 -8.41 -0.68
C HIS A 124 10.42 -8.55 -0.61
N PRO A 125 10.97 -9.78 -0.49
CA PRO A 125 12.42 -10.03 -0.39
C PRO A 125 13.24 -9.36 -1.49
N TYR A 126 12.70 -9.28 -2.70
CA TYR A 126 13.33 -8.55 -3.82
C TYR A 126 13.52 -7.07 -3.49
N ASN A 127 12.50 -6.38 -2.97
CA ASN A 127 12.57 -4.96 -2.63
C ASN A 127 13.48 -4.72 -1.42
N VAL A 128 13.43 -5.58 -0.41
CA VAL A 128 14.31 -5.55 0.75
C VAL A 128 15.78 -5.78 0.33
N GLY A 129 16.02 -6.77 -0.54
CA GLY A 129 17.36 -7.04 -1.08
C GLY A 129 17.92 -5.85 -1.86
N ARG A 130 17.12 -5.21 -2.71
CA ARG A 130 17.54 -4.00 -3.43
C ARG A 130 17.81 -2.82 -2.48
N LEU A 131 17.02 -2.67 -1.43
CA LEU A 131 17.27 -1.64 -0.40
C LEU A 131 18.61 -1.88 0.30
N ALA A 132 18.89 -3.12 0.68
CA ALA A 132 20.17 -3.51 1.29
C ALA A 132 21.37 -3.23 0.36
N GLN A 133 21.21 -3.42 -0.94
CA GLN A 133 22.20 -3.11 -1.96
C GLN A 133 22.30 -1.62 -2.32
N ARG A 134 21.50 -0.75 -1.68
CA ARG A 134 21.44 0.70 -1.94
C ARG A 134 20.94 1.08 -3.35
N ILE A 135 20.19 0.20 -4.00
CA ILE A 135 19.53 0.44 -5.30
C ILE A 135 18.01 0.23 -5.21
N PRO A 136 17.31 0.86 -4.25
CA PRO A 136 15.91 0.59 -3.96
C PRO A 136 15.00 1.00 -5.11
N LEU A 137 13.92 0.21 -5.31
CA LEU A 137 12.74 0.58 -6.11
C LEU A 137 11.62 1.05 -5.19
N LEU A 138 11.00 0.13 -4.48
CA LEU A 138 10.03 0.41 -3.44
C LEU A 138 10.71 0.30 -2.07
N ARG A 139 10.31 1.16 -1.15
CA ARG A 139 10.90 1.22 0.19
C ARG A 139 9.79 1.12 1.22
N PRO A 140 10.04 0.45 2.36
CA PRO A 140 9.09 0.44 3.45
C PRO A 140 8.65 1.86 3.84
N CYS A 141 7.33 2.07 3.89
CA CYS A 141 6.76 3.42 4.01
C CYS A 141 7.09 4.06 5.36
N THR A 142 7.03 3.31 6.46
CA THR A 142 7.29 3.83 7.81
C THR A 142 8.73 4.32 7.97
N PRO A 143 9.78 3.52 7.69
CA PRO A 143 11.15 4.03 7.74
C PRO A 143 11.38 5.21 6.79
N LYS A 144 10.81 5.17 5.59
CA LYS A 144 10.94 6.28 4.62
C LYS A 144 10.32 7.57 5.12
N GLY A 145 9.21 7.48 5.86
CA GLY A 145 8.55 8.67 6.42
C GLY A 145 9.27 9.26 7.64
N ILE A 146 10.09 8.46 8.34
CA ILE A 146 10.87 8.90 9.49
C ILE A 146 12.17 9.62 9.03
N MET A 147 12.77 9.18 7.93
CA MET A 147 14.01 9.73 7.36
C MET A 147 13.78 11.05 6.63
#